data_29b226931ea176c79b8e489b2a0bb803
#
_entry.id   29b226931ea176c79b8e489b2a0bb803
#
_cell.length_a   1.000
_cell.length_b   1.000
_cell.length_c   1.000
_cell.angle_alpha   90.00
_cell.angle_beta   90.00
_cell.angle_gamma   90.00
#
_symmetry.space_group_name_H-M   'P 1'
#
loop_
_entity.id
_entity.type
_entity.pdbx_description
1 polymer ?
#
loop_
_entity_poly.entity_id
_entity_poly.type
_entity_poly.pdbx_seq_one_letter_code
_entity_poly.pdbx_strand_id
1 'polypeptide(L)'
;MFFAVLLYGSESAESVSVFGIAFTDKNDIIDFGKADPKAPTKIFLQDALSLSLYQQNGKKRIGTEEMNEIKNTKSDFEQKIDNLKQMLQSSRRVVFLGGAGVSTESGISDFRSENGIFKAIQQFGYPPEELLSHTFFVRKPDVFFRYYKTLLLTTDAKPNAAHAALAKLEAQGKLTAVVTQNIDGLHQLAGSKNVYELHGSIHRNHCMRCNRFFNAEYVKNHSGIPYCPCGGMIKPDVVLYEESLDPDVLAGAVAHISRADMLIVGGTSLQVYPAAGLINYYSGNKLVLINKTSTPYDNYANLVINDSIGKVLSAAVE
;
A
#
# COMPACT_ATOMS: atom_id res chain seq x y z
N MET A 1 -21.66 11.52 -17.58
CA MET A 1 -22.84 11.45 -16.72
C MET A 1 -22.38 11.49 -15.27
N PHE A 2 -22.61 12.58 -14.55
CA PHE A 2 -22.25 12.69 -13.14
C PHE A 2 -23.51 12.49 -12.30
N PHE A 3 -23.45 11.60 -11.31
CA PHE A 3 -24.52 11.44 -10.33
C PHE A 3 -24.12 12.17 -9.05
N ALA A 4 -24.93 13.11 -8.60
CA ALA A 4 -24.81 13.69 -7.27
C ALA A 4 -26.05 13.31 -6.46
N VAL A 5 -25.85 12.63 -5.34
CA VAL A 5 -26.88 12.38 -4.33
C VAL A 5 -26.65 13.38 -3.21
N LEU A 6 -27.55 14.35 -3.08
CA LEU A 6 -27.56 15.29 -1.96
C LEU A 6 -28.51 14.75 -0.87
N LEU A 7 -27.94 14.36 0.27
CA LEU A 7 -28.69 14.05 1.48
C LEU A 7 -28.85 15.34 2.29
N TYR A 8 -30.07 15.86 2.41
CA TYR A 8 -30.39 16.96 3.32
C TYR A 8 -31.08 16.38 4.57
N GLY A 9 -30.45 16.51 5.72
CA GLY A 9 -31.06 16.23 7.02
C GLY A 9 -31.53 17.54 7.63
N SER A 10 -32.78 17.61 8.12
CA SER A 10 -33.21 18.69 9.00
C SER A 10 -32.93 18.32 10.46
N GLU A 11 -32.53 19.29 11.28
CA GLU A 11 -32.12 19.12 12.69
C GLU A 11 -33.25 18.70 13.67
N SER A 12 -34.43 18.29 13.17
CA SER A 12 -35.50 17.76 14.02
C SER A 12 -35.77 16.29 13.70
N ALA A 13 -35.69 15.45 14.71
CA ALA A 13 -35.56 14.00 14.70
C ALA A 13 -36.75 13.19 14.13
N GLU A 14 -37.67 13.75 13.34
CA GLU A 14 -38.90 13.04 12.93
C GLU A 14 -39.16 12.88 11.43
N SER A 15 -38.35 13.43 10.51
CA SER A 15 -38.50 13.10 9.09
C SER A 15 -37.23 13.37 8.27
N VAL A 16 -36.64 12.33 7.72
CA VAL A 16 -35.61 12.42 6.69
C VAL A 16 -36.28 12.32 5.33
N SER A 17 -36.27 13.41 4.56
CA SER A 17 -36.73 13.38 3.17
C SER A 17 -35.54 13.18 2.25
N VAL A 18 -35.53 12.07 1.51
CA VAL A 18 -34.48 11.76 0.51
C VAL A 18 -35.02 12.21 -0.85
N PHE A 19 -34.31 13.15 -1.49
CA PHE A 19 -34.60 13.56 -2.87
C PHE A 19 -33.46 13.07 -3.77
N GLY A 20 -33.78 12.33 -4.83
CA GLY A 20 -32.82 11.96 -5.89
C GLY A 20 -32.95 12.94 -7.04
N ILE A 21 -31.88 13.62 -7.42
CA ILE A 21 -31.80 14.47 -8.61
C ILE A 21 -30.71 13.88 -9.53
N ALA A 22 -31.07 13.54 -10.76
CA ALA A 22 -30.14 13.15 -11.81
C ALA A 22 -30.05 14.27 -12.87
N PHE A 23 -28.84 14.64 -13.28
CA PHE A 23 -28.59 15.58 -14.37
C PHE A 23 -28.15 14.81 -15.60
N THR A 24 -28.71 15.16 -16.77
CA THR A 24 -28.24 14.69 -18.07
C THR A 24 -27.33 15.75 -18.70
N ASP A 25 -26.55 15.39 -19.73
CA ASP A 25 -25.64 16.30 -20.44
C ASP A 25 -26.39 17.49 -21.15
N LYS A 26 -27.73 17.49 -21.10
CA LYS A 26 -28.59 18.57 -21.67
C LYS A 26 -29.25 19.45 -20.62
N ASN A 27 -28.80 19.45 -19.38
CA ASN A 27 -29.37 20.21 -18.26
C ASN A 27 -30.88 19.93 -17.94
N ASP A 28 -31.40 18.81 -18.37
CA ASP A 28 -32.74 18.39 -17.98
C ASP A 28 -32.71 17.82 -16.55
N ILE A 29 -33.60 18.34 -15.69
CA ILE A 29 -33.76 17.89 -14.30
C ILE A 29 -34.84 16.80 -14.29
N ILE A 30 -34.46 15.60 -13.82
CA ILE A 30 -35.41 14.50 -13.60
C ILE A 30 -35.70 14.44 -12.10
N ASP A 31 -36.94 14.80 -11.73
CA ASP A 31 -37.44 14.70 -10.36
C ASP A 31 -38.09 13.31 -10.13
N PHE A 32 -37.54 12.54 -9.20
CA PHE A 32 -38.05 11.21 -8.87
C PHE A 32 -39.13 11.20 -7.77
N GLY A 33 -39.56 12.36 -7.29
CA GLY A 33 -40.58 12.46 -6.24
C GLY A 33 -40.06 12.03 -4.85
N LYS A 34 -40.97 12.06 -3.86
CA LYS A 34 -40.67 11.67 -2.49
C LYS A 34 -40.47 10.13 -2.38
N ALA A 35 -39.32 9.69 -1.96
CA ALA A 35 -39.08 8.29 -1.69
C ALA A 35 -39.63 7.86 -0.33
N ASP A 36 -40.03 6.59 -0.20
CA ASP A 36 -40.44 6.00 1.07
C ASP A 36 -39.25 5.98 2.05
N PRO A 37 -39.33 6.70 3.19
CA PRO A 37 -38.21 6.78 4.15
C PRO A 37 -37.89 5.45 4.84
N LYS A 38 -38.68 4.40 4.63
CA LYS A 38 -38.45 3.05 5.17
C LYS A 38 -37.78 2.10 4.21
N ALA A 39 -37.53 2.51 2.96
CA ALA A 39 -36.83 1.66 1.98
C ALA A 39 -35.33 1.61 2.25
N PRO A 40 -34.69 0.43 2.26
CA PRO A 40 -33.24 0.31 2.49
C PRO A 40 -32.45 0.94 1.33
N THR A 41 -31.45 1.72 1.64
CA THR A 41 -30.62 2.51 0.72
C THR A 41 -30.05 1.75 -0.50
N LYS A 42 -29.90 0.43 -0.37
CA LYS A 42 -29.45 -0.46 -1.47
C LYS A 42 -30.44 -0.58 -2.63
N ILE A 43 -31.75 -0.44 -2.37
CA ILE A 43 -32.79 -0.55 -3.40
C ILE A 43 -32.74 0.69 -4.32
N PHE A 44 -32.42 1.85 -3.76
CA PHE A 44 -32.36 3.13 -4.51
C PHE A 44 -31.28 3.18 -5.59
N LEU A 45 -30.10 2.66 -5.32
CA LEU A 45 -29.00 2.59 -6.31
C LEU A 45 -29.32 1.61 -7.46
N GLN A 46 -30.04 0.54 -7.15
CA GLN A 46 -30.41 -0.49 -8.11
C GLN A 46 -31.52 -0.01 -9.08
N ASP A 47 -32.48 0.77 -8.57
CA ASP A 47 -33.55 1.34 -9.36
C ASP A 47 -33.05 2.50 -10.26
N ALA A 48 -32.09 3.31 -9.80
CA ALA A 48 -31.45 4.35 -10.59
C ALA A 48 -30.62 3.78 -11.75
N LEU A 49 -29.92 2.67 -11.55
CA LEU A 49 -29.17 1.96 -12.58
C LEU A 49 -30.11 1.34 -13.64
N SER A 50 -31.23 0.74 -13.23
CA SER A 50 -32.22 0.17 -14.13
C SER A 50 -32.95 1.22 -14.99
N LEU A 51 -33.19 2.41 -14.41
CA LEU A 51 -33.77 3.53 -15.17
C LEU A 51 -32.77 4.16 -16.17
N SER A 52 -31.49 4.23 -15.82
CA SER A 52 -30.43 4.71 -16.73
C SER A 52 -30.29 3.79 -17.95
N LEU A 53 -30.32 2.47 -17.74
CA LEU A 53 -30.27 1.50 -18.81
C LEU A 53 -31.56 1.48 -19.67
N TYR A 54 -32.71 1.74 -19.05
CA TYR A 54 -33.99 1.89 -19.75
C TYR A 54 -34.02 3.08 -20.71
N GLN A 55 -33.41 4.21 -20.34
CA GLN A 55 -33.31 5.39 -21.22
C GLN A 55 -32.30 5.24 -22.36
N GLN A 56 -31.19 4.52 -22.14
CA GLN A 56 -30.16 4.28 -23.17
C GLN A 56 -30.64 3.33 -24.27
N ASN A 57 -31.54 2.39 -23.96
CA ASN A 57 -31.98 1.34 -24.89
C ASN A 57 -33.34 1.60 -25.56
N GLY A 58 -33.81 2.84 -25.61
CA GLY A 58 -34.95 3.25 -26.42
C GLY A 58 -36.23 2.44 -26.20
N LYS A 59 -36.82 2.48 -25.01
CA LYS A 59 -38.11 1.87 -24.65
C LYS A 59 -38.25 0.34 -24.77
N LYS A 60 -37.19 -0.40 -24.92
CA LYS A 60 -37.23 -1.85 -24.79
C LYS A 60 -37.29 -2.23 -23.29
N ARG A 61 -38.36 -2.95 -22.87
CA ARG A 61 -38.39 -3.58 -21.56
C ARG A 61 -37.26 -4.60 -21.50
N ILE A 62 -36.31 -4.40 -20.62
CA ILE A 62 -35.26 -5.39 -20.32
C ILE A 62 -35.96 -6.59 -19.72
N GLY A 63 -35.84 -7.75 -20.36
CA GLY A 63 -36.43 -9.00 -19.88
C GLY A 63 -35.81 -9.42 -18.54
N THR A 64 -36.57 -10.22 -17.79
CA THR A 64 -36.06 -10.79 -16.52
C THR A 64 -34.74 -11.57 -16.67
N GLU A 65 -34.50 -12.12 -17.85
CA GLU A 65 -33.24 -12.83 -18.20
C GLU A 65 -32.07 -11.86 -18.37
N GLU A 66 -32.25 -10.75 -19.11
CA GLU A 66 -31.21 -9.71 -19.25
C GLU A 66 -30.90 -9.03 -17.91
N MET A 67 -31.92 -8.83 -17.04
CA MET A 67 -31.72 -8.33 -15.66
C MET A 67 -30.95 -9.33 -14.79
N ASN A 68 -31.12 -10.61 -15.00
CA ASN A 68 -30.36 -11.66 -14.30
C ASN A 68 -28.92 -11.79 -14.83
N GLU A 69 -28.68 -11.57 -16.13
CA GLU A 69 -27.32 -11.47 -16.68
C GLU A 69 -26.57 -10.24 -16.12
N ILE A 70 -27.20 -9.08 -16.03
CA ILE A 70 -26.62 -7.86 -15.44
C ILE A 70 -26.33 -8.05 -13.94
N LYS A 71 -27.17 -8.82 -13.22
CA LYS A 71 -26.96 -9.14 -11.80
C LYS A 71 -25.84 -10.14 -11.56
N ASN A 72 -25.45 -10.90 -12.60
CA ASN A 72 -24.45 -11.95 -12.49
C ASN A 72 -23.05 -11.54 -12.99
N THR A 73 -22.88 -10.33 -13.51
CA THR A 73 -21.54 -9.83 -13.87
C THR A 73 -20.81 -9.37 -12.62
N LYS A 74 -19.76 -10.12 -12.25
CA LYS A 74 -18.82 -9.70 -11.20
C LYS A 74 -18.24 -8.34 -11.55
N SER A 75 -18.04 -7.49 -10.54
CA SER A 75 -17.28 -6.23 -10.72
C SER A 75 -15.87 -6.52 -11.24
N ASP A 76 -15.24 -5.56 -11.93
CA ASP A 76 -13.84 -5.65 -12.37
C ASP A 76 -12.90 -6.02 -11.21
N PHE A 77 -13.13 -5.45 -10.04
CA PHE A 77 -12.39 -5.80 -8.83
C PHE A 77 -12.54 -7.27 -8.44
N GLU A 78 -13.77 -7.79 -8.39
CA GLU A 78 -14.03 -9.21 -8.04
C GLU A 78 -13.41 -10.16 -9.06
N GLN A 79 -13.46 -9.84 -10.35
CA GLN A 79 -12.81 -10.63 -11.41
C GLN A 79 -11.28 -10.67 -11.22
N LYS A 80 -10.67 -9.53 -10.89
CA LYS A 80 -9.23 -9.44 -10.63
C LYS A 80 -8.83 -10.20 -9.36
N ILE A 81 -9.66 -10.16 -8.31
CA ILE A 81 -9.42 -10.95 -7.09
C ILE A 81 -9.52 -12.45 -7.37
N ASP A 82 -10.52 -12.90 -8.13
CA ASP A 82 -10.64 -14.31 -8.50
C ASP A 82 -9.44 -14.78 -9.33
N ASN A 83 -8.96 -13.96 -10.27
CA ASN A 83 -7.75 -14.24 -11.03
C ASN A 83 -6.52 -14.35 -10.10
N LEU A 84 -6.36 -13.41 -9.17
CA LEU A 84 -5.28 -13.46 -8.18
C LEU A 84 -5.34 -14.74 -7.33
N LYS A 85 -6.54 -15.14 -6.86
CA LYS A 85 -6.73 -16.39 -6.12
C LYS A 85 -6.28 -17.61 -6.95
N GLN A 86 -6.68 -17.69 -8.23
CA GLN A 86 -6.28 -18.78 -9.13
C GLN A 86 -4.75 -18.81 -9.34
N MET A 87 -4.13 -17.63 -9.52
CA MET A 87 -2.68 -17.52 -9.65
C MET A 87 -1.98 -18.00 -8.37
N LEU A 88 -2.47 -17.60 -7.19
CA LEU A 88 -1.95 -18.05 -5.90
C LEU A 88 -2.13 -19.56 -5.68
N GLN A 89 -3.30 -20.12 -6.04
CA GLN A 89 -3.58 -21.55 -5.91
C GLN A 89 -2.63 -22.39 -6.77
N SER A 90 -2.34 -21.93 -7.99
CA SER A 90 -1.47 -22.62 -8.95
C SER A 90 0.02 -22.33 -8.77
N SER A 91 0.41 -21.58 -7.70
CA SER A 91 1.78 -21.22 -7.41
C SER A 91 2.29 -21.90 -6.14
N ARG A 92 3.60 -22.21 -6.11
CA ARG A 92 4.28 -22.86 -4.99
C ARG A 92 5.43 -22.06 -4.41
N ARG A 93 5.97 -21.13 -5.18
CA ARG A 93 7.10 -20.26 -4.79
C ARG A 93 6.75 -18.82 -5.08
N VAL A 94 5.84 -18.28 -4.29
CA VAL A 94 5.47 -16.87 -4.36
C VAL A 94 6.53 -16.05 -3.66
N VAL A 95 6.94 -14.95 -4.27
CA VAL A 95 7.76 -13.91 -3.63
C VAL A 95 6.99 -12.60 -3.66
N PHE A 96 7.07 -11.85 -2.57
CA PHE A 96 6.52 -10.52 -2.46
C PHE A 96 7.64 -9.48 -2.48
N LEU A 97 7.53 -8.44 -3.34
CA LEU A 97 8.42 -7.27 -3.36
C LEU A 97 7.61 -6.03 -3.00
N GLY A 98 7.90 -5.42 -1.86
CA GLY A 98 7.12 -4.31 -1.29
C GLY A 98 7.88 -3.03 -1.04
N GLY A 99 7.13 -1.91 -0.97
CA GLY A 99 7.64 -0.60 -0.60
C GLY A 99 6.72 0.13 0.38
N ALA A 100 6.92 1.44 0.55
CA ALA A 100 6.27 2.27 1.57
C ALA A 100 4.74 2.21 1.54
N GLY A 101 4.13 2.03 0.37
CA GLY A 101 2.69 1.89 0.21
C GLY A 101 2.08 0.71 0.96
N VAL A 102 2.87 -0.32 1.31
CA VAL A 102 2.40 -1.44 2.15
C VAL A 102 2.07 -0.98 3.57
N SER A 103 2.82 0.00 4.11
CA SER A 103 2.69 0.46 5.49
C SER A 103 1.83 1.72 5.64
N THR A 104 1.30 2.28 4.54
CA THR A 104 0.40 3.45 4.61
C THR A 104 -0.90 3.14 5.37
N GLU A 105 -1.43 1.92 5.26
CA GLU A 105 -2.60 1.45 6.02
C GLU A 105 -2.28 1.16 7.50
N SER A 106 -0.99 1.20 7.88
CA SER A 106 -0.50 1.16 9.27
C SER A 106 -0.24 2.56 9.85
N GLY A 107 -0.58 3.62 9.11
CA GLY A 107 -0.37 5.01 9.52
C GLY A 107 1.05 5.54 9.27
N ILE A 108 1.93 4.78 8.61
CA ILE A 108 3.27 5.23 8.24
C ILE A 108 3.17 5.98 6.91
N SER A 109 3.57 7.25 6.92
CA SER A 109 3.54 8.08 5.71
C SER A 109 4.56 7.61 4.67
N ASP A 110 4.18 7.65 3.40
CA ASP A 110 5.14 7.54 2.31
C ASP A 110 5.93 8.85 2.19
N PHE A 111 7.24 8.78 2.42
CA PHE A 111 8.14 9.94 2.42
C PHE A 111 8.29 10.59 1.04
N ARG A 112 7.95 9.89 -0.03
CA ARG A 112 8.00 10.37 -1.42
C ARG A 112 6.67 10.90 -1.92
N SER A 113 5.59 10.74 -1.16
CA SER A 113 4.34 11.42 -1.46
C SER A 113 4.54 12.94 -1.35
N GLU A 114 3.78 13.70 -2.13
CA GLU A 114 3.82 15.17 -2.09
C GLU A 114 3.68 15.69 -0.65
N ASN A 115 2.80 15.09 0.15
CA ASN A 115 2.62 15.43 1.56
C ASN A 115 3.84 15.11 2.42
N GLY A 116 4.54 14.01 2.16
CA GLY A 116 5.75 13.63 2.89
C GLY A 116 6.90 14.57 2.60
N ILE A 117 7.13 14.89 1.32
CA ILE A 117 8.15 15.85 0.86
C ILE A 117 7.85 17.24 1.42
N PHE A 118 6.60 17.71 1.30
CA PHE A 118 6.20 19.02 1.80
C PHE A 118 6.44 19.17 3.31
N LYS A 119 6.05 18.17 4.11
CA LYS A 119 6.29 18.18 5.56
C LYS A 119 7.78 18.22 5.91
N ALA A 120 8.62 17.44 5.21
CA ALA A 120 10.05 17.44 5.45
C ALA A 120 10.68 18.81 5.16
N ILE A 121 10.37 19.42 4.02
CA ILE A 121 10.86 20.74 3.66
C ILE A 121 10.37 21.82 4.64
N GLN A 122 9.08 21.79 5.00
CA GLN A 122 8.49 22.76 5.92
C GLN A 122 9.10 22.70 7.33
N GLN A 123 9.34 21.50 7.85
CA GLN A 123 9.80 21.32 9.23
C GLN A 123 11.33 21.34 9.39
N PHE A 124 12.06 20.89 8.38
CA PHE A 124 13.51 20.66 8.47
C PHE A 124 14.32 21.46 7.45
N GLY A 125 13.67 22.09 6.45
CA GLY A 125 14.30 22.94 5.45
C GLY A 125 15.01 22.20 4.32
N TYR A 126 14.86 20.87 4.24
CA TYR A 126 15.54 20.01 3.26
C TYR A 126 14.59 18.92 2.75
N PRO A 127 14.74 18.47 1.48
CA PRO A 127 13.98 17.33 0.99
C PRO A 127 14.41 16.01 1.67
N PRO A 128 13.53 14.99 1.72
CA PRO A 128 13.83 13.70 2.37
C PRO A 128 15.10 13.02 1.85
N GLU A 129 15.37 13.11 0.55
CA GLU A 129 16.54 12.50 -0.08
C GLU A 129 17.85 13.11 0.44
N GLU A 130 17.87 14.41 0.71
CA GLU A 130 19.03 15.08 1.32
C GLU A 130 19.13 14.72 2.79
N LEU A 131 18.03 14.83 3.56
CA LEU A 131 17.97 14.49 4.98
C LEU A 131 18.43 13.07 5.29
N LEU A 132 18.16 12.13 4.37
CA LEU A 132 18.49 10.72 4.49
C LEU A 132 19.76 10.33 3.71
N SER A 133 20.64 11.29 3.34
CA SER A 133 21.92 10.98 2.74
C SER A 133 23.01 10.73 3.79
N HIS A 134 23.99 9.89 3.47
CA HIS A 134 25.16 9.65 4.32
C HIS A 134 25.92 10.96 4.59
N THR A 135 26.10 11.77 3.54
CA THR A 135 26.76 13.08 3.66
C THR A 135 26.03 13.99 4.66
N PHE A 136 24.71 14.03 4.63
CA PHE A 136 23.93 14.85 5.59
C PHE A 136 24.01 14.30 7.00
N PHE A 137 23.92 12.99 7.17
CA PHE A 137 24.07 12.31 8.46
C PHE A 137 25.40 12.67 9.14
N VAL A 138 26.51 12.69 8.38
CA VAL A 138 27.83 13.01 8.90
C VAL A 138 27.98 14.52 9.20
N ARG A 139 27.47 15.39 8.32
CA ARG A 139 27.67 16.84 8.43
C ARG A 139 26.70 17.53 9.37
N LYS A 140 25.46 17.04 9.49
CA LYS A 140 24.37 17.64 10.25
C LYS A 140 23.62 16.59 11.09
N PRO A 141 24.31 15.81 11.94
CA PRO A 141 23.70 14.71 12.67
C PRO A 141 22.56 15.16 13.61
N ASP A 142 22.61 16.38 14.12
CA ASP A 142 21.55 16.95 14.95
C ASP A 142 20.22 17.11 14.20
N VAL A 143 20.26 17.62 12.96
CA VAL A 143 19.07 17.75 12.10
C VAL A 143 18.61 16.38 11.63
N PHE A 144 19.56 15.49 11.23
CA PHE A 144 19.26 14.11 10.86
C PHE A 144 18.48 13.38 11.97
N PHE A 145 18.98 13.38 13.21
CA PHE A 145 18.33 12.67 14.30
C PHE A 145 17.00 13.30 14.72
N ARG A 146 16.86 14.61 14.59
CA ARG A 146 15.56 15.27 14.80
C ARG A 146 14.54 14.80 13.77
N TYR A 147 14.90 14.77 12.48
CA TYR A 147 14.07 14.26 11.41
C TYR A 147 13.75 12.77 11.58
N TYR A 148 14.80 11.96 11.80
CA TYR A 148 14.70 10.51 11.96
C TYR A 148 13.77 10.12 13.11
N LYS A 149 13.93 10.72 14.28
CA LYS A 149 13.11 10.43 15.45
C LYS A 149 11.65 10.90 15.29
N THR A 150 11.44 12.01 14.58
CA THR A 150 10.10 12.58 14.41
C THR A 150 9.27 11.84 13.38
N LEU A 151 9.87 11.40 12.27
CA LEU A 151 9.14 10.91 11.12
C LEU A 151 9.42 9.44 10.75
N LEU A 152 10.63 8.92 11.02
CA LEU A 152 10.99 7.57 10.61
C LEU A 152 10.91 6.55 11.74
N LEU A 153 11.19 6.93 12.97
CA LEU A 153 11.24 6.00 14.10
C LEU A 153 9.85 5.66 14.64
N THR A 154 9.04 5.02 13.79
CA THR A 154 7.61 4.70 13.99
C THR A 154 7.43 3.39 14.75
N THR A 155 7.99 3.28 15.97
CA THR A 155 7.99 2.05 16.78
C THR A 155 6.60 1.63 17.28
N ASP A 156 5.60 2.49 17.20
CA ASP A 156 4.25 2.26 17.72
C ASP A 156 3.27 1.78 16.63
N ALA A 157 3.71 1.74 15.36
CA ALA A 157 2.91 1.26 14.24
C ALA A 157 2.62 -0.24 14.37
N LYS A 158 1.45 -0.65 13.88
CA LYS A 158 1.00 -2.06 13.92
C LYS A 158 0.84 -2.61 12.51
N PRO A 159 1.09 -3.91 12.30
CA PRO A 159 0.80 -4.56 11.04
C PRO A 159 -0.66 -4.35 10.60
N ASN A 160 -0.86 -4.18 9.30
CA ASN A 160 -2.18 -4.11 8.68
C ASN A 160 -2.55 -5.42 7.96
N ALA A 161 -3.68 -5.42 7.27
CA ALA A 161 -4.21 -6.59 6.57
C ALA A 161 -3.26 -7.15 5.50
N ALA A 162 -2.44 -6.31 4.84
CA ALA A 162 -1.44 -6.78 3.87
C ALA A 162 -0.37 -7.62 4.54
N HIS A 163 0.19 -7.15 5.65
CA HIS A 163 1.20 -7.86 6.42
C HIS A 163 0.67 -9.21 6.94
N ALA A 164 -0.58 -9.20 7.48
CA ALA A 164 -1.22 -10.42 7.97
C ALA A 164 -1.45 -11.45 6.85
N ALA A 165 -1.90 -11.01 5.67
CA ALA A 165 -2.11 -11.87 4.52
C ALA A 165 -0.80 -12.51 4.03
N LEU A 166 0.29 -11.74 3.97
CA LEU A 166 1.61 -12.26 3.58
C LEU A 166 2.14 -13.29 4.58
N ALA A 167 2.03 -13.01 5.89
CA ALA A 167 2.41 -13.97 6.93
C ALA A 167 1.58 -15.26 6.85
N LYS A 168 0.28 -15.16 6.52
CA LYS A 168 -0.59 -16.32 6.30
C LYS A 168 -0.16 -17.13 5.07
N LEU A 169 0.16 -16.50 3.95
CA LEU A 169 0.69 -17.19 2.76
C LEU A 169 2.01 -17.91 3.06
N GLU A 170 2.88 -17.33 3.88
CA GLU A 170 4.12 -17.98 4.33
C GLU A 170 3.83 -19.18 5.22
N ALA A 171 2.92 -19.06 6.18
CA ALA A 171 2.50 -20.18 7.04
C ALA A 171 1.85 -21.32 6.23
N GLN A 172 1.19 -21.04 5.12
CA GLN A 172 0.65 -22.03 4.18
C GLN A 172 1.74 -22.65 3.27
N GLY A 173 3.02 -22.25 3.41
CA GLY A 173 4.13 -22.73 2.59
C GLY A 173 4.11 -22.24 1.14
N LYS A 174 3.32 -21.22 0.81
CA LYS A 174 3.22 -20.65 -0.53
C LYS A 174 4.17 -19.48 -0.75
N LEU A 175 4.24 -18.54 0.20
CA LEU A 175 5.18 -17.42 0.15
C LEU A 175 6.56 -17.88 0.66
N THR A 176 7.57 -17.72 -0.16
CA THR A 176 8.94 -18.15 0.16
C THR A 176 9.80 -17.03 0.69
N ALA A 177 9.49 -15.79 0.37
CA ALA A 177 10.17 -14.62 0.90
C ALA A 177 9.33 -13.36 0.76
N VAL A 178 9.50 -12.44 1.70
CA VAL A 178 9.15 -11.03 1.61
C VAL A 178 10.44 -10.26 1.35
N VAL A 179 10.50 -9.54 0.23
CA VAL A 179 11.56 -8.58 -0.08
C VAL A 179 10.97 -7.19 0.12
N THR A 180 11.50 -6.42 1.05
CA THR A 180 10.91 -5.12 1.39
C THR A 180 11.91 -3.98 1.35
N GLN A 181 11.48 -2.83 0.88
CA GLN A 181 12.18 -1.56 0.98
C GLN A 181 11.91 -0.86 2.32
N ASN A 182 10.92 -1.34 3.08
CA ASN A 182 10.52 -0.76 4.35
C ASN A 182 11.50 -1.13 5.47
N ILE A 183 11.64 -0.21 6.43
CA ILE A 183 12.55 -0.32 7.57
C ILE A 183 11.78 -0.50 8.89
N ASP A 184 10.46 -0.62 8.84
CA ASP A 184 9.55 -0.56 9.98
C ASP A 184 9.40 -1.86 10.78
N GLY A 185 9.83 -3.01 10.22
CA GLY A 185 9.74 -4.33 10.87
C GLY A 185 8.33 -4.90 10.94
N LEU A 186 7.34 -4.31 10.27
CA LEU A 186 5.94 -4.74 10.38
C LEU A 186 5.67 -6.12 9.77
N HIS A 187 6.45 -6.56 8.79
CA HIS A 187 6.35 -7.92 8.26
C HIS A 187 6.71 -8.97 9.32
N GLN A 188 7.83 -8.76 10.04
CA GLN A 188 8.26 -9.64 11.12
C GLN A 188 7.27 -9.60 12.28
N LEU A 189 6.75 -8.42 12.62
CA LEU A 189 5.74 -8.25 13.67
C LEU A 189 4.42 -8.95 13.32
N ALA A 190 4.07 -9.06 12.04
CA ALA A 190 2.92 -9.82 11.55
C ALA A 190 3.13 -11.35 11.58
N GLY A 191 4.38 -11.81 11.76
CA GLY A 191 4.73 -13.22 11.81
C GLY A 191 5.49 -13.76 10.59
N SER A 192 5.78 -12.93 9.57
CA SER A 192 6.68 -13.34 8.47
C SER A 192 8.07 -13.62 8.98
N LYS A 193 8.67 -14.73 8.55
CA LYS A 193 9.97 -15.22 9.03
C LYS A 193 11.10 -14.95 8.04
N ASN A 194 10.81 -15.09 6.74
CA ASN A 194 11.80 -14.92 5.69
C ASN A 194 11.67 -13.55 5.04
N VAL A 195 12.23 -12.53 5.68
CA VAL A 195 12.11 -11.11 5.28
C VAL A 195 13.47 -10.55 4.93
N TYR A 196 13.63 -10.07 3.69
CA TYR A 196 14.82 -9.38 3.19
C TYR A 196 14.58 -7.88 3.24
N GLU A 197 15.13 -7.21 4.27
CA GLU A 197 15.02 -5.76 4.47
C GLU A 197 16.12 -5.05 3.66
N LEU A 198 15.83 -4.69 2.41
CA LEU A 198 16.81 -4.09 1.48
C LEU A 198 17.44 -2.79 2.01
N HIS A 199 16.67 -2.02 2.76
CA HIS A 199 17.12 -0.74 3.31
C HIS A 199 17.38 -0.80 4.82
N GLY A 200 17.58 -2.00 5.37
CA GLY A 200 17.86 -2.20 6.79
C GLY A 200 16.62 -2.02 7.69
N SER A 201 16.84 -1.59 8.94
CA SER A 201 15.77 -1.55 9.94
C SER A 201 15.98 -0.46 11.00
N ILE A 202 14.89 0.20 11.41
CA ILE A 202 14.88 1.14 12.54
C ILE A 202 15.13 0.43 13.88
N HIS A 203 14.90 -0.88 13.96
CA HIS A 203 15.03 -1.66 15.20
C HIS A 203 16.47 -2.04 15.54
N ARG A 204 17.39 -1.92 14.60
CA ARG A 204 18.82 -2.18 14.78
C ARG A 204 19.61 -0.89 14.66
N ASN A 205 20.51 -0.65 15.59
CA ASN A 205 21.35 0.53 15.59
C ASN A 205 22.72 0.12 16.15
N HIS A 206 23.81 0.63 15.61
CA HIS A 206 25.15 0.26 16.01
C HIS A 206 26.03 1.47 16.26
N CYS A 207 26.90 1.33 17.26
CA CYS A 207 27.93 2.33 17.52
C CYS A 207 28.96 2.33 16.40
N MET A 208 29.20 3.48 15.78
CA MET A 208 30.20 3.63 14.70
C MET A 208 31.64 3.38 15.15
N ARG A 209 31.92 3.39 16.46
CA ARG A 209 33.28 3.21 17.01
C ARG A 209 33.54 1.78 17.47
N CYS A 210 32.60 1.16 18.21
CA CYS A 210 32.83 -0.14 18.85
C CYS A 210 31.84 -1.23 18.39
N ASN A 211 30.98 -0.91 17.44
CA ASN A 211 29.95 -1.80 16.86
C ASN A 211 28.95 -2.39 17.89
N ARG A 212 28.84 -1.82 19.10
CA ARG A 212 27.84 -2.26 20.07
C ARG A 212 26.45 -2.01 19.53
N PHE A 213 25.58 -3.01 19.64
CA PHE A 213 24.17 -2.95 19.29
C PHE A 213 23.35 -2.10 20.28
N PHE A 214 22.36 -1.38 19.75
CA PHE A 214 21.34 -0.66 20.48
C PHE A 214 19.97 -0.84 19.80
N ASN A 215 18.91 -1.00 20.58
CA ASN A 215 17.57 -1.09 20.04
C ASN A 215 16.99 0.29 19.68
N ALA A 216 15.84 0.29 19.00
CA ALA A 216 15.14 1.53 18.60
C ALA A 216 14.77 2.40 19.81
N GLU A 217 14.39 1.79 20.93
CA GLU A 217 13.96 2.49 22.15
C GLU A 217 15.10 3.31 22.76
N TYR A 218 16.33 2.79 22.76
CA TYR A 218 17.49 3.55 23.20
C TYR A 218 17.67 4.83 22.38
N VAL A 219 17.55 4.74 21.06
CA VAL A 219 17.68 5.90 20.15
C VAL A 219 16.52 6.87 20.34
N LYS A 220 15.29 6.35 20.49
CA LYS A 220 14.06 7.15 20.69
C LYS A 220 14.14 7.98 21.96
N ASN A 221 14.61 7.38 23.07
CA ASN A 221 14.64 8.00 24.39
C ASN A 221 15.88 8.86 24.64
N HIS A 222 16.90 8.77 23.79
CA HIS A 222 18.11 9.59 23.93
C HIS A 222 17.84 11.04 23.50
N SER A 223 18.22 12.02 24.30
CA SER A 223 18.12 13.44 23.93
C SER A 223 19.16 13.80 22.87
N GLY A 224 18.74 14.45 21.77
CA GLY A 224 19.64 14.86 20.68
C GLY A 224 20.27 13.66 19.94
N ILE A 225 21.57 13.75 19.66
CA ILE A 225 22.34 12.72 18.95
C ILE A 225 22.63 11.56 19.91
N PRO A 226 22.26 10.30 19.58
CA PRO A 226 22.53 9.17 20.46
C PRO A 226 24.01 8.77 20.42
N TYR A 227 24.61 8.68 21.62
CA TYR A 227 26.00 8.25 21.81
C TYR A 227 26.09 6.94 22.61
N CYS A 228 27.04 6.12 22.22
CA CYS A 228 27.45 4.93 22.96
C CYS A 228 28.26 5.35 24.22
N PRO A 229 28.25 4.57 25.30
CA PRO A 229 29.15 4.79 26.44
C PRO A 229 30.64 4.88 26.09
N CYS A 230 31.08 4.33 24.93
CA CYS A 230 32.45 4.50 24.45
C CYS A 230 32.75 5.87 23.81
N GLY A 231 31.75 6.76 23.73
CA GLY A 231 31.85 8.08 23.09
C GLY A 231 31.63 8.06 21.57
N GLY A 232 31.35 6.90 20.95
CA GLY A 232 31.03 6.81 19.53
C GLY A 232 29.55 7.16 19.26
N MET A 233 29.27 7.83 18.15
CA MET A 233 27.91 8.09 17.68
C MET A 233 27.24 6.78 17.28
N ILE A 234 25.94 6.64 17.55
CA ILE A 234 25.15 5.49 17.14
C ILE A 234 24.48 5.79 15.83
N LYS A 235 24.71 4.96 14.80
CA LYS A 235 24.04 5.03 13.51
C LYS A 235 22.89 4.02 13.47
N PRO A 236 21.69 4.41 13.02
CA PRO A 236 20.64 3.45 12.64
C PRO A 236 21.12 2.51 11.53
N ASP A 237 20.74 1.26 11.60
CA ASP A 237 21.05 0.24 10.61
C ASP A 237 20.13 0.38 9.37
N VAL A 238 19.91 1.62 8.99
CA VAL A 238 19.14 2.03 7.83
C VAL A 238 20.12 2.45 6.73
N VAL A 239 19.94 1.90 5.54
CA VAL A 239 20.72 2.26 4.35
C VAL A 239 20.31 3.66 3.91
N LEU A 240 21.23 4.60 4.02
CA LEU A 240 21.03 5.97 3.58
C LEU A 240 21.33 6.11 2.07
N TYR A 241 20.81 7.17 1.44
CA TYR A 241 21.30 7.55 0.11
C TYR A 241 22.82 7.68 0.16
N GLU A 242 23.51 7.33 -0.92
CA GLU A 242 24.98 7.25 -1.06
C GLU A 242 25.60 6.00 -0.38
N GLU A 243 24.81 5.17 0.34
CA GLU A 243 25.28 3.90 0.89
C GLU A 243 24.87 2.72 -0.01
N SER A 244 25.68 1.67 0.01
CA SER A 244 25.37 0.42 -0.68
C SER A 244 24.40 -0.44 0.13
N LEU A 245 23.55 -1.19 -0.57
CA LEU A 245 22.75 -2.24 0.06
C LEU A 245 23.66 -3.34 0.61
N ASP A 246 23.20 -4.03 1.65
CA ASP A 246 23.87 -5.22 2.16
C ASP A 246 23.95 -6.31 1.07
N PRO A 247 25.15 -6.79 0.69
CA PRO A 247 25.32 -7.74 -0.40
C PRO A 247 24.66 -9.09 -0.14
N ASP A 248 24.61 -9.55 1.13
CA ASP A 248 24.02 -10.83 1.47
C ASP A 248 22.49 -10.75 1.42
N VAL A 249 21.90 -9.63 1.90
CA VAL A 249 20.46 -9.37 1.77
C VAL A 249 20.06 -9.28 0.31
N LEU A 250 20.84 -8.56 -0.50
CA LEU A 250 20.58 -8.40 -1.92
C LEU A 250 20.68 -9.74 -2.66
N ALA A 251 21.73 -10.53 -2.42
CA ALA A 251 21.91 -11.84 -3.03
C ALA A 251 20.78 -12.81 -2.66
N GLY A 252 20.36 -12.81 -1.40
CA GLY A 252 19.22 -13.60 -0.93
C GLY A 252 17.92 -13.21 -1.61
N ALA A 253 17.64 -11.91 -1.70
CA ALA A 253 16.45 -11.40 -2.39
C ALA A 253 16.43 -11.81 -3.88
N VAL A 254 17.56 -11.62 -4.59
CA VAL A 254 17.72 -12.02 -6.01
C VAL A 254 17.51 -13.52 -6.17
N ALA A 255 18.08 -14.35 -5.28
CA ALA A 255 17.94 -15.81 -5.35
C ALA A 255 16.48 -16.26 -5.20
N HIS A 256 15.70 -15.63 -4.33
CA HIS A 256 14.29 -15.93 -4.16
C HIS A 256 13.46 -15.47 -5.37
N ILE A 257 13.67 -14.24 -5.85
CA ILE A 257 12.96 -13.69 -7.00
C ILE A 257 13.22 -14.52 -8.26
N SER A 258 14.48 -14.89 -8.53
CA SER A 258 14.86 -15.65 -9.73
C SER A 258 14.24 -17.06 -9.75
N ARG A 259 13.94 -17.65 -8.58
CA ARG A 259 13.35 -18.98 -8.46
C ARG A 259 11.82 -18.95 -8.30
N ALA A 260 11.23 -17.76 -8.20
CA ALA A 260 9.80 -17.61 -8.01
C ALA A 260 9.01 -18.08 -9.22
N ASP A 261 7.90 -18.78 -8.99
CA ASP A 261 6.91 -19.05 -10.02
C ASP A 261 5.79 -17.99 -10.06
N MET A 262 5.76 -17.11 -9.05
CA MET A 262 4.91 -15.93 -8.99
C MET A 262 5.63 -14.80 -8.24
N LEU A 263 5.65 -13.61 -8.81
CA LEU A 263 6.12 -12.40 -8.15
C LEU A 263 4.97 -11.42 -7.96
N ILE A 264 4.69 -11.08 -6.72
CA ILE A 264 3.74 -10.02 -6.36
C ILE A 264 4.55 -8.79 -5.99
N VAL A 265 4.31 -7.69 -6.68
CA VAL A 265 4.90 -6.39 -6.36
C VAL A 265 3.80 -5.46 -5.87
N GLY A 266 3.99 -4.84 -4.70
CA GLY A 266 2.95 -4.02 -4.11
C GLY A 266 3.45 -2.83 -3.30
N GLY A 267 2.66 -1.75 -3.33
CA GLY A 267 2.96 -0.56 -2.53
C GLY A 267 4.28 0.12 -2.86
N THR A 268 4.75 0.05 -4.10
CA THR A 268 5.98 0.69 -4.55
C THR A 268 5.84 1.31 -5.93
N SER A 269 6.44 2.49 -6.12
CA SER A 269 6.48 3.16 -7.43
C SER A 269 7.49 2.53 -8.39
N LEU A 270 8.36 1.61 -7.92
CA LEU A 270 9.46 1.01 -8.68
C LEU A 270 10.43 2.05 -9.30
N GLN A 271 10.69 3.14 -8.59
CA GLN A 271 11.57 4.23 -9.04
C GLN A 271 12.90 4.30 -8.29
N VAL A 272 13.05 3.61 -7.14
CA VAL A 272 14.24 3.66 -6.31
C VAL A 272 15.17 2.51 -6.61
N TYR A 273 16.29 2.83 -7.22
CA TYR A 273 17.36 1.88 -7.52
C TYR A 273 18.34 1.77 -6.34
N PRO A 274 18.93 0.58 -6.12
CA PRO A 274 18.84 -0.63 -6.94
C PRO A 274 17.60 -1.51 -6.67
N ALA A 275 16.80 -1.26 -5.63
CA ALA A 275 15.66 -2.09 -5.25
C ALA A 275 14.60 -2.27 -6.35
N ALA A 276 14.31 -1.20 -7.12
CA ALA A 276 13.39 -1.27 -8.25
C ALA A 276 13.87 -2.23 -9.35
N GLY A 277 15.19 -2.35 -9.54
CA GLY A 277 15.79 -3.26 -10.53
C GLY A 277 15.61 -4.74 -10.20
N LEU A 278 15.23 -5.10 -8.98
CA LEU A 278 15.03 -6.51 -8.58
C LEU A 278 13.93 -7.21 -9.37
N ILE A 279 12.94 -6.49 -9.85
CA ILE A 279 11.87 -7.05 -10.70
C ILE A 279 12.44 -7.71 -11.97
N ASN A 280 13.57 -7.25 -12.48
CA ASN A 280 14.21 -7.75 -13.71
C ASN A 280 14.84 -9.15 -13.54
N TYR A 281 15.03 -9.61 -12.31
CA TYR A 281 15.48 -10.98 -12.03
C TYR A 281 14.35 -12.01 -12.07
N TYR A 282 13.10 -11.55 -12.14
CA TYR A 282 11.97 -12.46 -12.31
C TYR A 282 11.80 -12.84 -13.79
N SER A 283 11.78 -14.13 -14.08
CA SER A 283 11.62 -14.69 -15.44
C SER A 283 10.36 -15.54 -15.59
N GLY A 284 9.50 -15.58 -14.57
CA GLY A 284 8.23 -16.33 -14.62
C GLY A 284 7.13 -15.61 -15.40
N ASN A 285 5.96 -16.22 -15.43
CA ASN A 285 4.79 -15.73 -16.18
C ASN A 285 3.60 -15.33 -15.27
N LYS A 286 3.85 -15.05 -14.01
CA LYS A 286 2.84 -14.60 -13.04
C LYS A 286 3.35 -13.39 -12.27
N LEU A 287 3.59 -12.29 -13.00
CA LEU A 287 3.89 -10.99 -12.43
C LEU A 287 2.59 -10.29 -12.07
N VAL A 288 2.40 -9.95 -10.80
CA VAL A 288 1.23 -9.23 -10.29
C VAL A 288 1.66 -7.91 -9.70
N LEU A 289 1.02 -6.82 -10.10
CA LEU A 289 1.23 -5.49 -9.56
C LEU A 289 0.00 -5.03 -8.78
N ILE A 290 0.19 -4.64 -7.52
CA ILE A 290 -0.87 -4.14 -6.64
C ILE A 290 -0.45 -2.75 -6.14
N ASN A 291 -1.00 -1.70 -6.72
CA ASN A 291 -0.61 -0.33 -6.40
C ASN A 291 -1.78 0.63 -6.63
N LYS A 292 -1.87 1.71 -5.85
CA LYS A 292 -2.93 2.73 -6.04
C LYS A 292 -2.75 3.50 -7.35
N THR A 293 -1.51 3.72 -7.75
CA THR A 293 -1.12 4.43 -8.98
C THR A 293 -0.42 3.48 -9.94
N SER A 294 -0.43 3.81 -11.22
CA SER A 294 0.29 3.06 -12.25
C SER A 294 1.81 3.10 -12.04
N THR A 295 2.48 2.07 -12.54
CA THR A 295 3.93 1.93 -12.50
C THR A 295 4.49 1.77 -13.92
N PRO A 296 5.80 1.99 -14.13
CA PRO A 296 6.44 1.74 -15.44
C PRO A 296 6.35 0.28 -15.90
N TYR A 297 6.00 -0.64 -15.01
CA TYR A 297 5.96 -2.08 -15.28
C TYR A 297 4.55 -2.63 -15.53
N ASP A 298 3.50 -1.80 -15.52
CA ASP A 298 2.11 -2.25 -15.68
C ASP A 298 1.91 -3.03 -16.99
N ASN A 299 2.55 -2.61 -18.08
CA ASN A 299 2.46 -3.26 -19.39
C ASN A 299 3.18 -4.63 -19.46
N TYR A 300 4.01 -4.95 -18.48
CA TYR A 300 4.73 -6.23 -18.41
C TYR A 300 4.05 -7.21 -17.44
N ALA A 301 3.10 -6.72 -16.63
CA ALA A 301 2.44 -7.53 -15.64
C ALA A 301 1.34 -8.42 -16.25
N ASN A 302 1.18 -9.61 -15.68
CA ASN A 302 0.09 -10.51 -16.03
C ASN A 302 -1.23 -10.12 -15.36
N LEU A 303 -1.15 -9.39 -14.25
CA LEU A 303 -2.30 -8.86 -13.52
C LEU A 303 -1.93 -7.53 -12.84
N VAL A 304 -2.74 -6.49 -13.11
CA VAL A 304 -2.62 -5.17 -12.44
C VAL A 304 -3.90 -4.86 -11.67
N ILE A 305 -3.75 -4.58 -10.38
CA ILE A 305 -4.86 -4.21 -9.50
C ILE A 305 -4.57 -2.84 -8.88
N ASN A 306 -5.32 -1.83 -9.32
CA ASN A 306 -5.16 -0.46 -8.82
C ASN A 306 -6.06 -0.22 -7.61
N ASP A 307 -5.63 -0.72 -6.44
CA ASP A 307 -6.33 -0.54 -5.17
C ASP A 307 -5.33 -0.61 -3.99
N SER A 308 -5.82 -0.42 -2.76
CA SER A 308 -5.00 -0.57 -1.57
C SER A 308 -4.60 -2.02 -1.36
N ILE A 309 -3.33 -2.24 -0.99
CA ILE A 309 -2.75 -3.57 -0.94
C ILE A 309 -3.36 -4.45 0.15
N GLY A 310 -3.73 -3.86 1.28
CA GLY A 310 -4.40 -4.57 2.37
C GLY A 310 -5.76 -5.10 1.95
N LYS A 311 -6.56 -4.28 1.25
CA LYS A 311 -7.86 -4.69 0.70
C LYS A 311 -7.72 -5.83 -0.31
N VAL A 312 -6.75 -5.73 -1.22
CA VAL A 312 -6.53 -6.74 -2.27
C VAL A 312 -6.05 -8.06 -1.68
N LEU A 313 -4.98 -8.03 -0.85
CA LEU A 313 -4.42 -9.25 -0.29
C LEU A 313 -5.36 -9.93 0.71
N SER A 314 -6.08 -9.17 1.54
CA SER A 314 -7.07 -9.77 2.46
C SER A 314 -8.24 -10.43 1.72
N ALA A 315 -8.64 -9.90 0.55
CA ALA A 315 -9.67 -10.51 -0.27
C ALA A 315 -9.19 -11.76 -1.03
N ALA A 316 -7.88 -11.85 -1.32
CA ALA A 316 -7.32 -12.95 -2.11
C ALA A 316 -6.78 -14.11 -1.26
N VAL A 317 -6.40 -13.87 0.01
CA VAL A 317 -5.76 -14.84 0.90
C VAL A 317 -6.75 -15.30 1.96
N GLU A 318 -7.35 -16.45 1.73
CA GLU A 318 -8.32 -17.10 2.65
C GLU A 318 -7.63 -17.94 3.72
#